data_1435c8ec03d94792739890230297e161
#
_entry.id   1435c8ec03d94792739890230297e161
#
_cell.length_a   1.000
_cell.length_b   1.000
_cell.length_c   1.000
_cell.angle_alpha   90.00
_cell.angle_beta   90.00
_cell.angle_gamma   90.00
#
_symmetry.space_group_name_H-M   'P 1'
#
loop_
_entity.id
_entity.type
_entity.pdbx_description
1 polymer ?
#
loop_
_entity_poly.entity_id
_entity_poly.type
_entity_poly.pdbx_seq_one_letter_code
_entity_poly.pdbx_strand_id
1 'polypeptide(L)'
;MEEASNADQIMVIKKGEIVAQGTPNELKEQFASDQLIVSFKEKIDVEKITEQIGYNMTLYGDVYKINIPSTLHAISIVERIQPLLSSFEVVKGSLDQVFIQINEER
;
A
#
# COMPACT_ATOMS: atom_id res chain seq x y z
N MET A 1 13.82 -0.17 22.87
CA MET A 1 13.93 0.14 22.49
C MET A 1 13.79 0.48 21.33
N GLU A 2 13.39 0.96 21.11
CA GLU A 2 13.11 1.39 19.98
C GLU A 2 14.18 1.80 19.19
N GLU A 3 15.23 2.00 19.75
CA GLU A 3 16.37 2.39 19.02
C GLU A 3 16.84 1.33 18.10
N ALA A 4 16.71 0.09 18.49
CA ALA A 4 17.17 -0.99 17.64
C ALA A 4 16.46 -0.96 16.31
N SER A 5 15.16 -0.70 16.31
CA SER A 5 14.44 -0.71 15.05
C SER A 5 14.76 0.49 14.18
N ASN A 6 15.34 1.54 14.75
CA ASN A 6 15.72 2.69 13.95
C ASN A 6 17.13 2.58 13.41
N ALA A 7 18.02 1.95 14.16
CA ALA A 7 19.42 1.92 13.80
C ALA A 7 19.80 0.70 13.01
N ASP A 8 19.15 -0.40 13.25
CA ASP A 8 19.54 -1.66 12.63
C ASP A 8 19.05 -1.77 11.21
N GLN A 9 19.86 -2.39 10.40
CA GLN A 9 19.45 -2.70 9.06
C GLN A 9 18.98 -4.14 8.98
N ILE A 10 18.01 -4.36 8.11
CA ILE A 10 17.46 -5.68 7.88
C ILE A 10 17.90 -6.14 6.51
N MET A 11 18.38 -7.38 6.43
CA MET A 11 18.69 -7.99 5.16
C MET A 11 17.76 -9.16 4.96
N VAL A 12 17.09 -9.20 3.83
CA VAL A 12 16.23 -10.34 3.48
C VAL A 12 16.96 -11.16 2.44
N ILE A 13 17.25 -12.41 2.78
CA ILE A 13 18.02 -13.30 1.93
C ILE A 13 17.09 -14.39 1.39
N LYS A 14 17.18 -14.62 0.09
CA LYS A 14 16.37 -15.63 -0.54
C LYS A 14 17.22 -16.38 -1.54
N LYS A 15 17.28 -17.71 -1.38
CA LYS A 15 18.08 -18.55 -2.26
C LYS A 15 19.55 -18.13 -2.31
N GLY A 16 20.06 -17.69 -1.18
CA GLY A 16 21.46 -17.30 -1.08
C GLY A 16 21.79 -15.91 -1.54
N GLU A 17 20.79 -15.14 -1.93
CA GLU A 17 21.01 -13.79 -2.42
C GLU A 17 20.24 -12.79 -1.58
N ILE A 18 20.79 -11.59 -1.46
CA ILE A 18 20.11 -10.51 -0.78
C ILE A 18 19.09 -9.91 -1.71
N VAL A 19 17.81 -10.05 -1.36
CA VAL A 19 16.73 -9.51 -2.21
C VAL A 19 16.20 -8.18 -1.70
N ALA A 20 16.49 -7.84 -0.44
CA ALA A 20 16.08 -6.56 0.12
C ALA A 20 17.00 -6.22 1.27
N GLN A 21 17.25 -4.94 1.48
CA GLN A 21 18.15 -4.49 2.52
C GLN A 21 17.83 -3.05 2.86
N GLY A 22 17.85 -2.72 4.15
CA GLY A 22 17.60 -1.37 4.59
C GLY A 22 17.06 -1.34 6.01
N THR A 23 16.75 -0.14 6.49
CA THR A 23 16.10 -0.01 7.78
C THR A 23 14.65 -0.47 7.67
N PRO A 24 13.99 -0.75 8.81
CA PRO A 24 12.58 -1.14 8.75
C PRO A 24 11.71 -0.13 8.00
N ASN A 25 11.97 1.16 8.19
CA ASN A 25 11.19 2.17 7.49
C ASN A 25 11.44 2.14 6.00
N GLU A 26 12.70 1.95 5.60
CA GLU A 26 13.02 1.90 4.19
C GLU A 26 12.35 0.72 3.49
N LEU A 27 12.32 -0.42 4.16
CA LEU A 27 11.69 -1.60 3.57
C LEU A 27 10.18 -1.41 3.46
N LYS A 28 9.58 -0.78 4.46
CA LYS A 28 8.14 -0.52 4.38
C LYS A 28 7.80 0.42 3.23
N GLU A 29 8.65 1.40 2.99
CA GLU A 29 8.40 2.30 1.87
C GLU A 29 8.52 1.60 0.53
N GLN A 30 9.44 0.66 0.43
CA GLN A 30 9.65 -0.04 -0.81
C GLN A 30 8.61 -1.10 -1.09
N PHE A 31 8.20 -1.85 -0.09
CA PHE A 31 7.43 -3.05 -0.31
C PHE A 31 6.06 -3.07 0.35
N ALA A 32 5.81 -2.21 1.31
CA ALA A 32 4.56 -2.25 2.06
C ALA A 32 4.06 -0.86 2.37
N SER A 33 3.78 -0.12 1.31
CA SER A 33 3.26 1.24 1.48
C SER A 33 1.87 1.20 2.10
N ASP A 34 1.44 2.34 2.62
CA ASP A 34 0.08 2.46 3.12
C ASP A 34 -0.90 2.22 1.99
N GLN A 35 -2.09 1.78 2.34
CA GLN A 35 -3.09 1.44 1.33
C GLN A 35 -4.43 2.06 1.68
N LEU A 36 -5.14 2.50 0.66
CA LEU A 36 -6.52 2.92 0.78
C LEU A 36 -7.38 1.87 0.10
N ILE A 37 -8.34 1.32 0.82
CA ILE A 37 -9.24 0.30 0.31
C ILE A 37 -10.61 0.92 0.18
N VAL A 38 -11.20 0.87 -1.02
CA VAL A 38 -12.47 1.53 -1.29
C VAL A 38 -13.46 0.57 -1.91
N SER A 39 -14.74 0.78 -1.57
CA SER A 39 -15.85 0.11 -2.20
C SER A 39 -16.74 1.16 -2.84
N PHE A 40 -17.28 0.87 -4.01
CA PHE A 40 -18.13 1.82 -4.72
C PHE A 40 -19.57 1.37 -4.68
N LYS A 41 -20.48 2.34 -4.71
CA LYS A 41 -21.91 2.06 -4.66
C LYS A 41 -22.39 1.35 -5.92
N GLU A 42 -21.81 1.71 -7.05
CA GLU A 42 -22.22 1.19 -8.34
C GLU A 42 -20.99 0.92 -9.18
N LYS A 43 -21.20 0.33 -10.34
CA LYS A 43 -20.12 0.13 -11.28
C LYS A 43 -19.48 1.45 -11.63
N ILE A 44 -18.16 1.44 -11.75
CA ILE A 44 -17.41 2.64 -12.05
C ILE A 44 -16.55 2.40 -13.28
N ASP A 45 -16.10 3.51 -13.86
CA ASP A 45 -15.12 3.48 -14.93
C ASP A 45 -13.75 3.62 -14.26
N VAL A 46 -13.05 2.50 -14.14
CA VAL A 46 -11.78 2.45 -13.41
C VAL A 46 -10.77 3.43 -14.01
N GLU A 47 -10.74 3.52 -15.33
CA GLU A 47 -9.78 4.41 -15.98
C GLU A 47 -10.04 5.88 -15.64
N LYS A 48 -11.31 6.27 -15.63
CA LYS A 48 -11.65 7.64 -15.27
C LYS A 48 -11.29 7.95 -13.83
N ILE A 49 -11.61 7.04 -12.92
CA ILE A 49 -11.30 7.24 -11.51
C ILE A 49 -9.80 7.31 -11.31
N THR A 50 -9.05 6.41 -11.97
CA THR A 50 -7.60 6.40 -11.86
C THR A 50 -7.01 7.74 -12.31
N GLU A 51 -7.50 8.29 -13.40
CA GLU A 51 -7.04 9.60 -13.85
C GLU A 51 -7.39 10.70 -12.86
N GLN A 52 -8.57 10.61 -12.30
CA GLN A 52 -9.05 11.64 -11.41
C GLN A 52 -8.25 11.71 -10.11
N ILE A 53 -7.90 10.55 -9.56
CA ILE A 53 -7.19 10.52 -8.29
C ILE A 53 -5.67 10.48 -8.46
N GLY A 54 -5.18 10.09 -9.64
CA GLY A 54 -3.74 10.05 -9.88
C GLY A 54 -3.03 8.82 -9.36
N TYR A 55 -3.77 7.78 -9.01
CA TYR A 55 -3.21 6.53 -8.49
C TYR A 55 -3.89 5.34 -9.14
N ASN A 56 -3.13 4.27 -9.33
CA ASN A 56 -3.70 3.04 -9.88
C ASN A 56 -4.50 2.31 -8.82
N MET A 57 -5.57 1.66 -9.26
CA MET A 57 -6.41 0.86 -8.38
C MET A 57 -6.33 -0.61 -8.78
N THR A 58 -6.27 -1.50 -7.81
CA THR A 58 -6.24 -2.93 -8.04
C THR A 58 -7.48 -3.57 -7.44
N LEU A 59 -8.18 -4.35 -8.24
CA LEU A 59 -9.42 -4.98 -7.79
C LEU A 59 -9.11 -6.26 -7.00
N TYR A 60 -9.69 -6.35 -5.81
CA TYR A 60 -9.60 -7.54 -4.98
C TYR A 60 -11.02 -7.87 -4.51
N GLY A 61 -11.61 -8.90 -5.11
CA GLY A 61 -12.99 -9.24 -4.76
C GLY A 61 -13.93 -8.09 -5.07
N ASP A 62 -14.51 -7.53 -4.03
CA ASP A 62 -15.46 -6.44 -4.18
C ASP A 62 -14.87 -5.08 -3.91
N VAL A 63 -13.59 -4.99 -3.60
CA VAL A 63 -12.99 -3.72 -3.22
C VAL A 63 -11.80 -3.42 -4.11
N TYR A 64 -11.41 -2.14 -4.12
CA TYR A 64 -10.21 -1.70 -4.84
C TYR A 64 -9.18 -1.25 -3.84
N LYS A 65 -7.92 -1.64 -4.08
CA LYS A 65 -6.80 -1.22 -3.23
C LYS A 65 -5.94 -0.21 -3.98
N ILE A 66 -5.58 0.84 -3.29
CA ILE A 66 -4.77 1.92 -3.84
C ILE A 66 -3.54 2.09 -2.95
N ASN A 67 -2.35 1.94 -3.53
CA ASN A 67 -1.12 2.19 -2.78
C ASN A 67 -0.88 3.68 -2.69
N ILE A 68 -0.63 4.18 -1.49
CA ILE A 68 -0.45 5.60 -1.26
C ILE A 68 0.82 5.83 -0.45
N PRO A 69 1.48 7.00 -0.62
CA PRO A 69 2.71 7.29 0.11
C PRO A 69 2.50 7.43 1.61
N SER A 70 1.35 7.91 2.03
CA SER A 70 1.04 8.03 3.45
C SER A 70 -0.46 8.03 3.62
N THR A 71 -0.89 7.80 4.86
CA THR A 71 -2.33 7.76 5.14
C THR A 71 -2.99 9.11 4.90
N LEU A 72 -2.22 10.19 4.97
CA LEU A 72 -2.78 11.51 4.72
C LEU A 72 -3.22 11.69 3.28
N HIS A 73 -2.57 11.01 2.35
CA HIS A 73 -2.98 11.09 0.95
C HIS A 73 -4.36 10.48 0.72
N ALA A 74 -4.81 9.60 1.62
CA ALA A 74 -6.14 9.02 1.49
C ALA A 74 -7.22 10.09 1.58
N ILE A 75 -6.99 11.13 2.36
CA ILE A 75 -7.99 12.20 2.53
C ILE A 75 -8.30 12.84 1.18
N SER A 76 -7.26 13.21 0.44
CA SER A 76 -7.47 13.85 -0.86
C SER A 76 -8.20 12.94 -1.83
N ILE A 77 -7.83 11.66 -1.83
CA ILE A 77 -8.46 10.70 -2.73
C ILE A 77 -9.94 10.54 -2.38
N VAL A 78 -10.22 10.35 -1.10
CA VAL A 78 -11.59 10.14 -0.66
C VAL A 78 -12.45 11.35 -0.98
N GLU A 79 -11.91 12.55 -0.78
CA GLU A 79 -12.66 13.76 -1.09
C GLU A 79 -13.09 13.82 -2.54
N ARG A 80 -12.22 13.37 -3.43
CA ARG A 80 -12.50 13.45 -4.86
C ARG A 80 -13.55 12.46 -5.31
N ILE A 81 -13.62 11.29 -4.68
CA ILE A 81 -14.52 10.24 -5.13
C ILE A 81 -15.60 9.91 -4.09
N GLN A 82 -15.72 10.72 -3.04
CA GLN A 82 -16.64 10.44 -1.96
C GLN A 82 -18.06 10.14 -2.44
N PRO A 83 -18.63 10.90 -3.37
CA PRO A 83 -20.02 10.62 -3.78
C PRO A 83 -20.22 9.22 -4.37
N LEU A 84 -19.14 8.61 -4.85
CA LEU A 84 -19.23 7.30 -5.49
C LEU A 84 -18.99 6.17 -4.50
N LEU A 85 -18.45 6.46 -3.31
CA LEU A 85 -18.03 5.44 -2.36
C LEU A 85 -19.18 4.92 -1.54
N SER A 86 -19.20 3.60 -1.31
CA SER A 86 -20.07 3.03 -0.30
C SER A 86 -19.31 2.90 1.03
N SER A 87 -17.99 2.65 0.97
CA SER A 87 -17.17 2.61 2.17
C SER A 87 -15.70 2.70 1.80
N PHE A 88 -14.87 2.96 2.79
CA PHE A 88 -13.42 2.96 2.58
C PHE A 88 -12.73 2.63 3.88
N GLU A 89 -11.46 2.21 3.75
CA GLU A 89 -10.64 1.87 4.89
C GLU A 89 -9.19 2.24 4.56
N VAL A 90 -8.46 2.76 5.55
CA VAL A 90 -7.05 3.08 5.38
C VAL A 90 -6.24 2.08 6.19
N VAL A 91 -5.29 1.44 5.53
CA VAL A 91 -4.46 0.41 6.14
C VAL A 91 -3.00 0.85 6.07
N LYS A 92 -2.33 0.85 7.22
CA LYS A 92 -0.92 1.20 7.24
C LYS A 92 -0.08 0.00 6.86
N GLY A 93 1.01 0.25 6.13
CA GLY A 93 1.94 -0.80 5.78
C GLY A 93 2.67 -1.34 7.01
N SER A 94 3.16 -2.55 6.91
CA SER A 94 3.85 -3.20 8.02
C SER A 94 4.99 -4.05 7.49
N LEU A 95 5.94 -4.38 8.39
CA LEU A 95 7.04 -5.24 8.01
C LEU A 95 6.58 -6.64 7.62
N ASP A 96 5.50 -7.11 8.23
CA ASP A 96 4.95 -8.40 7.83
C ASP A 96 4.60 -8.40 6.35
N GLN A 97 4.03 -7.30 5.89
CA GLN A 97 3.68 -7.19 4.47
C GLN A 97 4.91 -7.16 3.59
N VAL A 98 6.00 -6.59 4.08
CA VAL A 98 7.25 -6.59 3.32
C VAL A 98 7.68 -8.01 3.03
N PHE A 99 7.69 -8.86 4.05
CA PHE A 99 8.13 -10.24 3.85
C PHE A 99 7.18 -11.03 2.97
N ILE A 100 5.89 -10.80 3.10
CA ILE A 100 4.90 -11.45 2.25
C ILE A 100 5.11 -11.03 0.80
N GLN A 101 5.30 -9.74 0.57
CA GLN A 101 5.49 -9.21 -0.77
C GLN A 101 6.73 -9.81 -1.44
N ILE A 102 7.84 -9.86 -0.71
CA ILE A 102 9.08 -10.39 -1.26
C ILE A 102 8.92 -11.85 -1.62
N ASN A 103 8.24 -12.62 -0.78
CA ASN A 103 8.05 -14.05 -1.04
C ASN A 103 7.14 -14.28 -2.23
N GLU A 104 6.19 -13.40 -2.47
CA GLU A 104 5.29 -13.57 -3.60
C GLU A 104 5.92 -13.16 -4.92
N GLU A 105 6.89 -12.27 -4.86
CA GLU A 105 7.60 -11.87 -6.06
C GLU A 105 8.61 -12.92 -6.41
N ARG A 106 8.44 -13.64 -7.43
CA ARG A 106 9.41 -14.64 -7.79
C ARG A 106 9.66 -14.74 -9.22
#